data_ff9520fcd91b2b5c9426fc82ec7a8a1e
#
_entry.id   ff9520fcd91b2b5c9426fc82ec7a8a1e
#
_cell.length_a   1.000
_cell.length_b   1.000
_cell.length_c   1.000
_cell.angle_alpha   90.00
_cell.angle_beta   90.00
_cell.angle_gamma   90.00
#
_symmetry.space_group_name_H-M   'P 1'
#
loop_
_entity.id
_entity.type
_entity.pdbx_description
1 polymer ?
#
loop_
_entity_poly.entity_id
_entity_poly.type
_entity_poly.pdbx_seq_one_letter_code
_entity_poly.pdbx_strand_id
1 'polypeptide(L)'
;MGQAIALFFLAALAAPAAAIEIQKVKSPGGIEAWLVRDTSVPILSIEFSFRGGRAYDPANKAGLSNLMSGMLDEGAGELDSKTFQTELQNKSIRMSFGAGRDTFRGSLKTLNVHRKRAAELLSLALTQPRFDAEPLERMRQQSLVSLKRRATNPNYIAGRTWATAVFGAHPYAMPSGGTEESLNAITRQDLLDAVKDRFARNLLIIGVTGDITPAELGPLLDQAFGTLPARGDMSTIPEVEPEFRGETYVVDLDVPQSAILFGQRGLKRDDPHWYTGLVMNYILGGGGFSSRLYSEVREKRGLAYSVGAGLNPMRLTALIAGSAGTNNENVAESLKIIQSEWRRMRDEGVTEDELSQAKSFLTGSFPLRLSSTDRIARMLVSIQYHNLGINYIDRRASYIKAVTRDDIAKLARELIDPEGLTFVIVGKPKAVKATAPAPQI
;
A
#
# COMPACT_ATOMS: atom_id res chain seq x y z
N MET A 1 -48.64 -50.41 16.80
CA MET A 1 -48.40 -49.06 17.25
C MET A 1 -47.04 -48.60 16.59
N GLY A 2 -47.12 -47.96 15.47
CA GLY A 2 -45.95 -47.44 14.74
C GLY A 2 -45.93 -45.90 14.86
N GLN A 3 -44.91 -45.38 15.51
CA GLN A 3 -44.65 -43.92 15.54
C GLN A 3 -43.90 -43.50 14.31
N ALA A 4 -44.51 -42.63 13.49
CA ALA A 4 -43.87 -41.94 12.38
C ALA A 4 -43.10 -40.72 12.93
N ILE A 5 -41.79 -40.73 12.80
CA ILE A 5 -40.93 -39.58 13.09
C ILE A 5 -40.91 -38.67 11.85
N ALA A 6 -41.55 -37.51 11.96
CA ALA A 6 -41.51 -36.47 10.94
C ALA A 6 -40.20 -35.68 11.08
N LEU A 7 -39.26 -35.86 10.14
CA LEU A 7 -38.08 -35.01 10.00
C LEU A 7 -38.50 -33.68 9.37
N PHE A 8 -38.47 -32.61 10.16
CA PHE A 8 -38.54 -31.24 9.66
C PHE A 8 -37.18 -30.85 9.10
N PHE A 9 -37.06 -30.77 7.78
CA PHE A 9 -35.94 -30.12 7.12
C PHE A 9 -36.12 -28.62 7.25
N LEU A 10 -35.32 -27.98 8.12
CA LEU A 10 -35.17 -26.53 8.16
C LEU A 10 -34.30 -26.14 6.99
N ALA A 11 -34.92 -25.73 5.89
CA ALA A 11 -34.21 -25.04 4.80
C ALA A 11 -33.75 -23.68 5.31
N ALA A 12 -32.49 -23.57 5.72
CA ALA A 12 -31.85 -22.28 5.96
C ALA A 12 -31.81 -21.52 4.63
N LEU A 13 -32.72 -20.58 4.46
CA LEU A 13 -32.65 -19.56 3.40
C LEU A 13 -31.37 -18.80 3.61
N ALA A 14 -30.33 -19.15 2.87
CA ALA A 14 -29.13 -18.32 2.73
C ALA A 14 -29.58 -16.98 2.11
N ALA A 15 -29.75 -15.96 2.95
CA ALA A 15 -29.96 -14.61 2.49
C ALA A 15 -28.78 -14.26 1.55
N PRO A 16 -29.04 -13.76 0.34
CA PRO A 16 -27.96 -13.30 -0.53
C PRO A 16 -27.16 -12.27 0.25
N ALA A 17 -25.84 -12.41 0.28
CA ALA A 17 -24.95 -11.39 0.84
C ALA A 17 -25.34 -10.07 0.17
N ALA A 18 -25.80 -9.10 0.96
CA ALA A 18 -26.24 -7.82 0.44
C ALA A 18 -25.09 -7.23 -0.39
N ALA A 19 -25.38 -6.93 -1.65
CA ALA A 19 -24.41 -6.28 -2.52
C ALA A 19 -23.98 -4.96 -1.86
N ILE A 20 -22.69 -4.67 -1.83
CA ILE A 20 -22.18 -3.42 -1.27
C ILE A 20 -22.60 -2.28 -2.18
N GLU A 21 -23.56 -1.49 -1.73
CA GLU A 21 -24.03 -0.33 -2.46
C GLU A 21 -23.12 0.87 -2.16
N ILE A 22 -22.47 1.41 -3.20
CA ILE A 22 -21.62 2.60 -3.08
C ILE A 22 -22.43 3.81 -3.52
N GLN A 23 -22.57 4.79 -2.62
CA GLN A 23 -23.26 6.04 -2.87
C GLN A 23 -22.27 7.19 -3.00
N LYS A 24 -22.42 8.02 -4.05
CA LYS A 24 -21.67 9.28 -4.17
C LYS A 24 -22.38 10.34 -3.35
N VAL A 25 -21.68 10.93 -2.41
CA VAL A 25 -22.16 12.01 -1.57
C VAL A 25 -21.38 13.28 -1.89
N LYS A 26 -22.10 14.36 -2.14
CA LYS A 26 -21.51 15.70 -2.31
C LYS A 26 -22.04 16.60 -1.20
N SER A 27 -21.14 17.19 -0.43
CA SER A 27 -21.49 18.12 0.64
C SER A 27 -22.02 19.45 0.07
N PRO A 28 -22.72 20.26 0.89
CA PRO A 28 -23.08 21.64 0.51
C PRO A 28 -21.86 22.48 0.09
N GLY A 29 -20.72 22.30 0.74
CA GLY A 29 -19.44 22.96 0.40
C GLY A 29 -18.70 22.36 -0.81
N GLY A 30 -19.29 21.35 -1.47
CA GLY A 30 -18.76 20.76 -2.71
C GLY A 30 -17.73 19.65 -2.51
N ILE A 31 -17.55 19.12 -1.31
CA ILE A 31 -16.66 18.00 -1.02
C ILE A 31 -17.33 16.69 -1.42
N GLU A 32 -16.62 15.87 -2.21
CA GLU A 32 -17.13 14.59 -2.67
C GLU A 32 -16.54 13.43 -1.85
N ALA A 33 -17.40 12.48 -1.48
CA ALA A 33 -17.03 11.23 -0.81
C ALA A 33 -17.83 10.05 -1.37
N TRP A 34 -17.26 8.86 -1.29
CA TRP A 34 -18.00 7.64 -1.54
C TRP A 34 -18.38 6.99 -0.22
N LEU A 35 -19.67 6.64 -0.08
CA LEU A 35 -20.26 6.07 1.13
C LEU A 35 -20.74 4.64 0.87
N VAL A 36 -20.37 3.74 1.77
CA VAL A 36 -21.07 2.46 1.98
C VAL A 36 -21.76 2.53 3.34
N ARG A 37 -23.08 2.50 3.35
CA ARG A 37 -23.84 2.51 4.59
C ARG A 37 -23.82 1.15 5.24
N ASP A 38 -23.40 1.10 6.51
CA ASP A 38 -23.39 -0.10 7.34
C ASP A 38 -23.92 0.26 8.74
N THR A 39 -25.12 -0.22 9.04
CA THR A 39 -25.84 0.06 10.30
C THR A 39 -25.68 -1.05 11.34
N SER A 40 -24.83 -2.03 11.07
CA SER A 40 -24.64 -3.20 11.99
C SER A 40 -24.04 -2.79 13.33
N VAL A 41 -23.23 -1.73 13.34
CA VAL A 41 -22.62 -1.15 14.54
C VAL A 41 -22.65 0.38 14.47
N PRO A 42 -22.85 1.11 15.59
CA PRO A 42 -22.95 2.57 15.60
C PRO A 42 -21.57 3.24 15.48
N ILE A 43 -20.85 2.95 14.42
CA ILE A 43 -19.48 3.41 14.14
C ILE A 43 -19.44 4.12 12.80
N LEU A 44 -18.59 5.14 12.72
CA LEU A 44 -18.21 5.81 11.48
C LEU A 44 -16.72 5.60 11.22
N SER A 45 -16.38 5.17 10.03
CA SER A 45 -15.00 5.07 9.53
C SER A 45 -14.86 5.96 8.29
N ILE A 46 -13.92 6.90 8.34
CA ILE A 46 -13.51 7.76 7.23
C ILE A 46 -12.06 7.44 6.91
N GLU A 47 -11.79 7.01 5.70
CA GLU A 47 -10.45 6.90 5.14
C GLU A 47 -10.31 7.98 4.07
N PHE A 48 -9.19 8.67 4.05
CA PHE A 48 -8.95 9.70 3.05
C PHE A 48 -7.50 9.71 2.59
N SER A 49 -7.28 10.29 1.44
CA SER A 49 -5.95 10.39 0.83
C SER A 49 -5.81 11.70 0.08
N PHE A 50 -4.69 12.38 0.31
CA PHE A 50 -4.25 13.46 -0.56
C PHE A 50 -3.24 12.92 -1.57
N ARG A 51 -3.31 13.34 -2.82
CA ARG A 51 -2.22 13.13 -3.78
C ARG A 51 -1.06 14.01 -3.36
N GLY A 52 0.11 13.43 -3.10
CA GLY A 52 1.25 14.19 -2.61
C GLY A 52 1.91 13.52 -1.39
N GLY A 53 2.59 12.40 -1.61
CA GLY A 53 3.34 11.68 -0.58
C GLY A 53 4.80 12.12 -0.50
N ARG A 54 5.62 11.24 0.08
CA ARG A 54 7.04 11.51 0.33
C ARG A 54 7.91 11.72 -0.92
N ALA A 55 7.44 11.32 -2.11
CA ALA A 55 8.14 11.63 -3.36
C ALA A 55 8.23 13.15 -3.63
N TYR A 56 7.40 13.92 -2.95
CA TYR A 56 7.38 15.38 -3.02
C TYR A 56 8.20 16.05 -1.91
N ASP A 57 8.88 15.29 -1.06
CA ASP A 57 9.78 15.88 -0.07
C ASP A 57 10.99 16.50 -0.81
N PRO A 58 11.47 17.69 -0.41
CA PRO A 58 12.73 18.21 -0.93
C PRO A 58 13.86 17.22 -0.62
N ALA A 59 14.82 17.06 -1.55
CA ALA A 59 15.89 16.07 -1.42
C ALA A 59 16.71 16.27 -0.13
N ASN A 60 16.96 17.51 0.28
CA ASN A 60 17.64 17.85 1.52
C ASN A 60 16.76 17.77 2.77
N LYS A 61 15.48 17.44 2.62
CA LYS A 61 14.49 17.26 3.69
C LYS A 61 13.73 15.93 3.53
N ALA A 62 14.37 14.92 2.96
CA ALA A 62 13.80 13.59 2.87
C ALA A 62 13.34 13.12 4.26
N GLY A 63 12.14 12.55 4.35
CA GLY A 63 11.50 12.17 5.61
C GLY A 63 10.52 13.21 6.17
N LEU A 64 10.41 14.40 5.54
CA LEU A 64 9.47 15.46 5.93
C LEU A 64 8.03 14.94 6.03
N SER A 65 7.54 14.25 5.01
CA SER A 65 6.18 13.68 5.03
C SER A 65 5.96 12.68 6.16
N ASN A 66 6.97 11.84 6.45
CA ASN A 66 6.86 10.88 7.55
C ASN A 66 6.86 11.57 8.91
N LEU A 67 7.74 12.56 9.13
CA LEU A 67 7.74 13.34 10.36
C LEU A 67 6.42 14.09 10.54
N MET A 68 5.93 14.74 9.46
CA MET A 68 4.62 15.42 9.45
C MET A 68 3.48 14.45 9.83
N SER A 69 3.49 13.22 9.29
CA SER A 69 2.43 12.26 9.58
C SER A 69 2.37 11.83 11.04
N GLY A 70 3.49 11.82 11.75
CA GLY A 70 3.55 11.52 13.18
C GLY A 70 3.26 12.73 14.07
N MET A 71 3.06 13.92 13.49
CA MET A 71 2.91 15.16 14.24
C MET A 71 1.50 15.77 14.17
N LEU A 72 0.65 15.33 13.22
CA LEU A 72 -0.66 15.96 12.99
C LEU A 72 -1.65 15.77 14.15
N ASP A 73 -1.48 14.75 14.96
CA ASP A 73 -2.27 14.49 16.17
C ASP A 73 -1.52 14.84 17.47
N GLU A 74 -0.38 15.52 17.36
CA GLU A 74 0.43 16.03 18.48
C GLU A 74 0.10 17.47 18.84
N GLY A 75 -1.20 17.84 18.78
CA GLY A 75 -1.74 19.14 19.09
C GLY A 75 -2.16 19.95 17.86
N ALA A 76 -3.33 20.58 17.97
CA ALA A 76 -3.91 21.40 16.90
C ALA A 76 -4.84 22.49 17.46
N GLY A 77 -4.89 23.64 16.80
CA GLY A 77 -5.62 24.80 17.28
C GLY A 77 -5.13 25.23 18.67
N GLU A 78 -6.06 25.38 19.61
CA GLU A 78 -5.75 25.70 21.01
C GLU A 78 -5.35 24.49 21.87
N LEU A 79 -5.49 23.27 21.33
CA LEU A 79 -5.21 22.04 22.06
C LEU A 79 -3.73 21.66 21.91
N ASP A 80 -3.00 21.61 23.02
CA ASP A 80 -1.66 21.03 23.04
C ASP A 80 -1.70 19.51 22.85
N SER A 81 -0.54 18.87 22.68
CA SER A 81 -0.42 17.44 22.43
C SER A 81 -1.16 16.60 23.48
N LYS A 82 -0.98 16.91 24.77
CA LYS A 82 -1.60 16.17 25.86
C LYS A 82 -3.13 16.29 25.83
N THR A 83 -3.64 17.50 25.65
CA THR A 83 -5.08 17.79 25.63
C THR A 83 -5.73 17.13 24.40
N PHE A 84 -5.09 17.25 23.24
CA PHE A 84 -5.58 16.64 21.99
C PHE A 84 -5.67 15.11 22.11
N GLN A 85 -4.60 14.47 22.58
CA GLN A 85 -4.57 13.01 22.77
C GLN A 85 -5.56 12.55 23.84
N THR A 86 -5.73 13.32 24.92
CA THR A 86 -6.71 13.03 25.98
C THR A 86 -8.15 13.10 25.43
N GLU A 87 -8.46 14.07 24.56
CA GLU A 87 -9.77 14.14 23.92
C GLU A 87 -10.04 12.93 23.02
N LEU A 88 -9.05 12.52 22.20
CA LEU A 88 -9.18 11.33 21.35
C LEU A 88 -9.47 10.08 22.21
N GLN A 89 -8.72 9.88 23.29
CA GLN A 89 -8.89 8.73 24.18
C GLN A 89 -10.25 8.71 24.88
N ASN A 90 -10.63 9.82 25.51
CA ASN A 90 -11.86 9.91 26.29
C ASN A 90 -13.12 9.68 25.44
N LYS A 91 -13.05 9.98 24.15
CA LYS A 91 -14.16 9.81 23.18
C LYS A 91 -14.01 8.58 22.31
N SER A 92 -13.00 7.72 22.57
CA SER A 92 -12.69 6.54 21.74
C SER A 92 -12.57 6.89 20.25
N ILE A 93 -12.03 8.06 19.94
CA ILE A 93 -11.73 8.50 18.57
C ILE A 93 -10.35 7.95 18.20
N ARG A 94 -10.28 7.23 17.09
CA ARG A 94 -9.01 6.79 16.52
C ARG A 94 -8.74 7.64 15.29
N MET A 95 -7.63 8.34 15.31
CA MET A 95 -7.13 9.14 14.22
C MET A 95 -5.71 8.69 13.91
N SER A 96 -5.37 8.55 12.65
CA SER A 96 -4.00 8.21 12.24
C SER A 96 -3.66 8.78 10.88
N PHE A 97 -2.38 9.08 10.68
CA PHE A 97 -1.87 9.62 9.43
C PHE A 97 -0.66 8.83 8.97
N GLY A 98 -0.37 8.86 7.66
CA GLY A 98 0.78 8.17 7.12
C GLY A 98 1.17 8.67 5.73
N ALA A 99 2.48 8.74 5.51
CA ALA A 99 3.05 9.15 4.24
C ALA A 99 3.39 7.95 3.36
N GLY A 100 2.60 7.74 2.30
CA GLY A 100 2.96 6.84 1.20
C GLY A 100 3.96 7.49 0.25
N ARG A 101 4.37 6.77 -0.79
CA ARG A 101 5.24 7.34 -1.83
C ARG A 101 4.53 8.44 -2.60
N ASP A 102 3.34 8.17 -3.09
CA ASP A 102 2.56 9.05 -3.97
C ASP A 102 1.40 9.75 -3.26
N THR A 103 1.06 9.31 -2.05
CA THR A 103 -0.11 9.80 -1.32
C THR A 103 0.21 10.02 0.14
N PHE A 104 -0.42 11.02 0.73
CA PHE A 104 -0.55 11.17 2.17
C PHE A 104 -1.93 10.66 2.57
N ARG A 105 -2.02 9.83 3.57
CA ARG A 105 -3.25 9.15 3.98
C ARG A 105 -3.63 9.53 5.40
N GLY A 106 -4.92 9.54 5.67
CA GLY A 106 -5.43 9.65 7.01
C GLY A 106 -6.65 8.76 7.21
N SER A 107 -6.87 8.40 8.45
CA SER A 107 -8.06 7.65 8.88
C SER A 107 -8.66 8.25 10.14
N LEU A 108 -9.98 8.21 10.21
CA LEU A 108 -10.76 8.59 11.37
C LEU A 108 -11.80 7.52 11.65
N LYS A 109 -11.78 6.95 12.85
CA LYS A 109 -12.80 5.98 13.30
C LYS A 109 -13.35 6.42 14.64
N THR A 110 -14.69 6.47 14.74
CA THR A 110 -15.35 6.97 15.95
C THR A 110 -16.74 6.34 16.13
N LEU A 111 -17.23 6.40 17.35
CA LEU A 111 -18.64 6.12 17.64
C LEU A 111 -19.51 7.26 17.09
N ASN A 112 -20.72 6.94 16.63
CA ASN A 112 -21.65 7.93 16.06
C ASN A 112 -21.93 9.12 16.98
N VAL A 113 -22.03 8.88 18.30
CA VAL A 113 -22.28 9.93 19.32
C VAL A 113 -21.16 10.99 19.36
N HIS A 114 -19.94 10.65 18.92
CA HIS A 114 -18.79 11.55 18.92
C HIS A 114 -18.40 12.05 17.53
N ARG A 115 -19.15 11.71 16.46
CA ARG A 115 -18.77 12.00 15.06
C ARG A 115 -18.53 13.48 14.78
N LYS A 116 -19.31 14.39 15.38
CA LYS A 116 -19.12 15.84 15.20
C LYS A 116 -17.79 16.29 15.79
N ARG A 117 -17.51 15.92 17.05
CA ARG A 117 -16.26 16.30 17.69
C ARG A 117 -15.04 15.65 17.00
N ALA A 118 -15.17 14.43 16.52
CA ALA A 118 -14.14 13.77 15.74
C ALA A 118 -13.83 14.51 14.43
N ALA A 119 -14.86 15.01 13.73
CA ALA A 119 -14.69 15.83 12.53
C ALA A 119 -14.02 17.18 12.83
N GLU A 120 -14.37 17.84 13.96
CA GLU A 120 -13.69 19.06 14.42
C GLU A 120 -12.21 18.84 14.69
N LEU A 121 -11.88 17.79 15.45
CA LEU A 121 -10.48 17.45 15.75
C LEU A 121 -9.70 17.11 14.47
N LEU A 122 -10.32 16.41 13.52
CA LEU A 122 -9.69 16.13 12.23
C LEU A 122 -9.44 17.42 11.44
N SER A 123 -10.42 18.33 11.41
CA SER A 123 -10.27 19.63 10.77
C SER A 123 -9.11 20.43 11.37
N LEU A 124 -9.03 20.49 12.69
CA LEU A 124 -7.91 21.15 13.39
C LEU A 124 -6.57 20.52 13.04
N ALA A 125 -6.47 19.19 13.09
CA ALA A 125 -5.24 18.46 12.75
C ALA A 125 -4.75 18.74 11.32
N LEU A 126 -5.68 18.88 10.36
CA LEU A 126 -5.35 19.10 8.95
C LEU A 126 -5.09 20.58 8.59
N THR A 127 -5.64 21.54 9.36
CA THR A 127 -5.60 22.95 8.99
C THR A 127 -4.85 23.86 9.96
N GLN A 128 -4.74 23.44 11.21
CA GLN A 128 -4.12 24.22 12.29
C GLN A 128 -3.21 23.34 13.18
N PRO A 129 -2.36 22.45 12.59
CA PRO A 129 -1.44 21.66 13.41
C PRO A 129 -0.43 22.60 14.11
N ARG A 130 -0.16 22.34 15.37
CA ARG A 130 0.73 23.23 16.18
C ARG A 130 2.20 23.00 15.86
N PHE A 131 2.59 21.75 15.69
CA PHE A 131 4.00 21.37 15.56
C PHE A 131 4.89 22.03 16.61
N ASP A 132 4.47 21.93 17.88
CA ASP A 132 5.19 22.52 19.00
C ASP A 132 6.60 21.92 19.14
N ALA A 133 7.52 22.69 19.69
CA ALA A 133 8.95 22.35 19.67
C ALA A 133 9.27 21.05 20.44
N GLU A 134 8.62 20.81 21.59
CA GLU A 134 8.86 19.59 22.36
C GLU A 134 8.39 18.33 21.62
N PRO A 135 7.12 18.20 21.12
CA PRO A 135 6.71 17.06 20.33
C PRO A 135 7.54 16.88 19.06
N LEU A 136 7.89 17.97 18.38
CA LEU A 136 8.71 17.90 17.16
C LEU A 136 10.09 17.30 17.47
N GLU A 137 10.75 17.75 18.52
CA GLU A 137 12.07 17.22 18.86
C GLU A 137 11.97 15.75 19.33
N ARG A 138 10.97 15.41 20.11
CA ARG A 138 10.70 14.03 20.54
C ARG A 138 10.50 13.09 19.33
N MET A 139 9.68 13.49 18.35
CA MET A 139 9.42 12.71 17.14
C MET A 139 10.67 12.65 16.23
N ARG A 140 11.46 13.72 16.16
CA ARG A 140 12.76 13.72 15.46
C ARG A 140 13.70 12.69 16.07
N GLN A 141 13.88 12.69 17.39
CA GLN A 141 14.75 11.74 18.09
C GLN A 141 14.29 10.29 17.89
N GLN A 142 12.98 10.03 17.96
CA GLN A 142 12.44 8.69 17.63
C GLN A 142 12.76 8.26 16.21
N SER A 143 12.68 9.19 15.25
CA SER A 143 13.03 8.93 13.85
C SER A 143 14.50 8.62 13.67
N LEU A 144 15.40 9.38 14.32
CA LEU A 144 16.86 9.15 14.33
C LEU A 144 17.22 7.79 14.96
N VAL A 145 16.62 7.43 16.07
CA VAL A 145 16.80 6.11 16.70
C VAL A 145 16.31 4.99 15.74
N SER A 146 15.17 5.20 15.09
CA SER A 146 14.65 4.26 14.10
C SER A 146 15.58 4.10 12.90
N LEU A 147 16.19 5.18 12.39
CA LEU A 147 17.20 5.12 11.33
C LEU A 147 18.42 4.30 11.74
N LYS A 148 19.00 4.56 12.93
CA LYS A 148 20.14 3.81 13.45
C LYS A 148 19.84 2.31 13.56
N ARG A 149 18.67 1.95 14.07
CA ARG A 149 18.23 0.55 14.14
C ARG A 149 18.05 -0.10 12.77
N ARG A 150 17.56 0.66 11.78
CA ARG A 150 17.36 0.16 10.41
C ARG A 150 18.67 0.02 9.63
N ALA A 151 19.69 0.78 9.96
CA ALA A 151 20.99 0.76 9.27
C ALA A 151 21.68 -0.60 9.30
N THR A 152 21.35 -1.49 10.25
CA THR A 152 21.86 -2.86 10.36
C THR A 152 20.83 -3.91 9.90
N ASN A 153 19.66 -3.49 9.42
CA ASN A 153 18.62 -4.42 8.98
C ASN A 153 18.82 -4.80 7.51
N PRO A 154 19.06 -6.07 7.16
CA PRO A 154 19.35 -6.47 5.79
C PRO A 154 18.22 -6.15 4.81
N ASN A 155 16.95 -6.26 5.23
CA ASN A 155 15.82 -5.92 4.36
C ASN A 155 15.74 -4.40 4.08
N TYR A 156 16.07 -3.56 5.05
CA TYR A 156 16.11 -2.11 4.86
C TYR A 156 17.23 -1.72 3.90
N ILE A 157 18.43 -2.27 4.10
CA ILE A 157 19.59 -2.06 3.23
C ILE A 157 19.25 -2.52 1.81
N ALA A 158 18.69 -3.72 1.66
CA ALA A 158 18.26 -4.24 0.36
C ALA A 158 17.25 -3.29 -0.32
N GLY A 159 16.25 -2.81 0.42
CA GLY A 159 15.26 -1.86 -0.10
C GLY A 159 15.86 -0.52 -0.52
N ARG A 160 16.85 -0.01 0.20
CA ARG A 160 17.57 1.22 -0.13
C ARG A 160 18.42 1.03 -1.40
N THR A 161 19.27 0.01 -1.40
CA THR A 161 20.09 -0.35 -2.55
C THR A 161 19.24 -0.57 -3.81
N TRP A 162 18.13 -1.32 -3.66
CA TRP A 162 17.17 -1.53 -4.74
C TRP A 162 16.59 -0.22 -5.29
N ALA A 163 16.09 0.65 -4.41
CA ALA A 163 15.48 1.91 -4.83
C ALA A 163 16.48 2.80 -5.57
N THR A 164 17.73 2.86 -5.10
CA THR A 164 18.80 3.63 -5.76
C THR A 164 19.20 3.00 -7.09
N ALA A 165 19.34 1.67 -7.16
CA ALA A 165 19.69 0.96 -8.39
C ALA A 165 18.63 1.12 -9.48
N VAL A 166 17.35 1.02 -9.10
CA VAL A 166 16.23 0.99 -10.06
C VAL A 166 15.76 2.38 -10.47
N PHE A 167 15.85 3.38 -9.58
CA PHE A 167 15.29 4.71 -9.82
C PHE A 167 16.33 5.83 -9.94
N GLY A 168 17.62 5.54 -9.67
CA GLY A 168 18.69 6.52 -9.78
C GLY A 168 18.43 7.80 -8.99
N ALA A 169 18.45 8.93 -9.68
CA ALA A 169 18.20 10.25 -9.09
C ALA A 169 16.71 10.62 -8.95
N HIS A 170 15.80 9.76 -9.42
CA HIS A 170 14.37 10.05 -9.33
C HIS A 170 13.91 10.07 -7.85
N PRO A 171 12.92 10.91 -7.47
CA PRO A 171 12.40 10.97 -6.08
C PRO A 171 11.93 9.63 -5.49
N TYR A 172 11.66 8.64 -6.31
CA TYR A 172 11.33 7.29 -5.84
C TYR A 172 12.50 6.55 -5.19
N ALA A 173 13.74 7.00 -5.44
CA ALA A 173 14.93 6.49 -4.77
C ALA A 173 15.17 7.12 -3.39
N MET A 174 14.51 8.23 -3.04
CA MET A 174 14.72 8.88 -1.76
C MET A 174 14.41 7.96 -0.57
N PRO A 175 15.21 8.05 0.53
CA PRO A 175 14.96 7.29 1.73
C PRO A 175 13.63 7.69 2.36
N SER A 176 12.74 6.71 2.55
CA SER A 176 11.41 6.97 3.10
C SER A 176 11.42 7.57 4.51
N GLY A 177 12.43 7.26 5.31
CA GLY A 177 12.62 7.78 6.66
C GLY A 177 13.57 8.97 6.73
N GLY A 178 14.07 9.46 5.59
CA GLY A 178 15.12 10.48 5.55
C GLY A 178 16.52 9.95 5.87
N THR A 179 17.44 10.88 6.06
CA THR A 179 18.80 10.68 6.62
C THR A 179 18.93 11.45 7.91
N GLU A 180 20.02 11.27 8.66
CA GLU A 180 20.30 12.06 9.86
C GLU A 180 20.38 13.55 9.53
N GLU A 181 21.06 13.91 8.46
CA GLU A 181 21.18 15.31 8.00
C GLU A 181 19.81 15.87 7.58
N SER A 182 19.05 15.15 6.77
CA SER A 182 17.76 15.65 6.29
C SER A 182 16.74 15.82 7.42
N LEU A 183 16.71 14.88 8.38
CA LEU A 183 15.83 14.99 9.55
C LEU A 183 16.18 16.17 10.45
N ASN A 184 17.49 16.43 10.65
CA ASN A 184 17.95 17.58 11.43
C ASN A 184 17.69 18.91 10.72
N ALA A 185 17.65 18.91 9.38
CA ALA A 185 17.36 20.10 8.58
C ALA A 185 15.85 20.47 8.54
N ILE A 186 14.94 19.55 8.92
CA ILE A 186 13.50 19.83 8.92
C ILE A 186 13.16 20.79 10.04
N THR A 187 12.53 21.90 9.71
CA THR A 187 12.05 22.91 10.65
C THR A 187 10.53 22.83 10.84
N ARG A 188 10.00 23.50 11.85
CA ARG A 188 8.55 23.69 12.02
C ARG A 188 7.92 24.34 10.79
N GLN A 189 8.59 25.33 10.19
CA GLN A 189 8.07 26.02 9.02
C GLN A 189 7.93 25.09 7.83
N ASP A 190 8.85 24.16 7.60
CA ASP A 190 8.76 23.17 6.55
C ASP A 190 7.53 22.26 6.68
N LEU A 191 7.16 21.89 7.91
CA LEU A 191 5.95 21.11 8.18
C LEU A 191 4.70 21.92 7.86
N LEU A 192 4.65 23.19 8.25
CA LEU A 192 3.53 24.09 7.96
C LEU A 192 3.37 24.33 6.44
N ASP A 193 4.48 24.54 5.73
CA ASP A 193 4.47 24.72 4.29
C ASP A 193 3.99 23.45 3.59
N ALA A 194 4.46 22.28 4.03
CA ALA A 194 4.02 21.01 3.48
C ALA A 194 2.52 20.74 3.68
N VAL A 195 1.96 21.13 4.83
CA VAL A 195 0.50 21.06 5.08
C VAL A 195 -0.24 21.97 4.11
N LYS A 196 0.19 23.24 3.98
CA LYS A 196 -0.44 24.23 3.10
C LYS A 196 -0.45 23.80 1.64
N ASP A 197 0.67 23.25 1.15
CA ASP A 197 0.84 22.90 -0.25
C ASP A 197 0.12 21.59 -0.64
N ARG A 198 0.01 20.65 0.30
CA ARG A 198 -0.43 19.28 0.02
C ARG A 198 -1.84 18.97 0.48
N PHE A 199 -2.35 19.64 1.52
CA PHE A 199 -3.70 19.37 2.03
C PHE A 199 -4.70 20.33 1.40
N ALA A 200 -5.18 19.95 0.21
CA ALA A 200 -6.13 20.73 -0.56
C ALA A 200 -7.26 19.87 -1.13
N ARG A 201 -8.42 20.48 -1.33
CA ARG A 201 -9.64 19.78 -1.78
C ARG A 201 -9.48 19.12 -3.15
N ASN A 202 -8.74 19.72 -4.07
CA ASN A 202 -8.48 19.15 -5.40
C ASN A 202 -7.57 17.92 -5.39
N LEU A 203 -6.88 17.65 -4.28
CA LEU A 203 -5.99 16.49 -4.09
C LEU A 203 -6.63 15.40 -3.22
N LEU A 204 -7.81 15.68 -2.64
CA LEU A 204 -8.48 14.88 -1.63
C LEU A 204 -9.37 13.80 -2.26
N ILE A 205 -9.29 12.60 -1.73
CA ILE A 205 -10.13 11.45 -2.04
C ILE A 205 -10.66 10.91 -0.71
N ILE A 206 -11.98 10.64 -0.61
CA ILE A 206 -12.61 10.22 0.64
C ILE A 206 -13.45 8.96 0.41
N GLY A 207 -13.27 7.96 1.29
CA GLY A 207 -14.12 6.79 1.43
C GLY A 207 -14.70 6.75 2.84
N VAL A 208 -15.99 6.50 2.95
CA VAL A 208 -16.73 6.47 4.21
C VAL A 208 -17.52 5.17 4.33
N THR A 209 -17.48 4.57 5.51
CA THR A 209 -18.32 3.40 5.82
C THR A 209 -18.84 3.52 7.24
N GLY A 210 -20.12 3.25 7.45
CA GLY A 210 -20.71 3.22 8.78
C GLY A 210 -22.17 3.60 8.82
N ASP A 211 -22.68 3.77 10.02
CA ASP A 211 -24.06 4.13 10.27
C ASP A 211 -24.26 5.67 10.17
N ILE A 212 -24.34 6.12 8.95
CA ILE A 212 -24.60 7.52 8.60
C ILE A 212 -25.39 7.60 7.29
N THR A 213 -26.32 8.50 7.20
CA THR A 213 -27.04 8.78 5.96
C THR A 213 -26.28 9.79 5.09
N PRO A 214 -26.52 9.83 3.75
CA PRO A 214 -25.95 10.86 2.88
C PRO A 214 -26.23 12.30 3.34
N ALA A 215 -27.44 12.54 3.86
CA ALA A 215 -27.85 13.85 4.36
C ALA A 215 -27.08 14.29 5.61
N GLU A 216 -26.74 13.36 6.49
CA GLU A 216 -25.92 13.62 7.68
C GLU A 216 -24.42 13.72 7.35
N LEU A 217 -23.97 12.96 6.36
CA LEU A 217 -22.56 12.94 5.96
C LEU A 217 -22.15 14.26 5.29
N GLY A 218 -22.98 14.86 4.46
CA GLY A 218 -22.65 16.11 3.77
C GLY A 218 -22.12 17.21 4.70
N PRO A 219 -22.90 17.66 5.70
CA PRO A 219 -22.42 18.65 6.69
C PRO A 219 -21.19 18.21 7.48
N LEU A 220 -21.05 16.92 7.77
CA LEU A 220 -19.88 16.37 8.48
C LEU A 220 -18.61 16.46 7.64
N LEU A 221 -18.70 16.24 6.32
CA LEU A 221 -17.59 16.43 5.39
C LEU A 221 -17.15 17.90 5.33
N ASP A 222 -18.11 18.85 5.30
CA ASP A 222 -17.79 20.27 5.34
C ASP A 222 -17.12 20.67 6.65
N GLN A 223 -17.55 20.09 7.77
CA GLN A 223 -16.93 20.33 9.07
C GLN A 223 -15.47 19.79 9.11
N ALA A 224 -15.23 18.61 8.54
CA ALA A 224 -13.91 17.97 8.58
C ALA A 224 -12.91 18.55 7.56
N PHE A 225 -13.38 18.91 6.35
CA PHE A 225 -12.52 19.23 5.22
C PHE A 225 -12.83 20.57 4.55
N GLY A 226 -13.91 21.26 4.95
CA GLY A 226 -14.39 22.46 4.29
C GLY A 226 -13.43 23.65 4.35
N THR A 227 -12.64 23.74 5.42
CA THR A 227 -11.63 24.78 5.65
C THR A 227 -10.33 24.58 4.88
N LEU A 228 -10.14 23.40 4.24
CA LEU A 228 -8.99 23.14 3.38
C LEU A 228 -8.98 24.07 2.16
N PRO A 229 -7.82 24.55 1.70
CA PRO A 229 -7.70 25.33 0.47
C PRO A 229 -8.28 24.57 -0.72
N ALA A 230 -8.83 25.33 -1.69
CA ALA A 230 -9.42 24.71 -2.87
C ALA A 230 -8.38 23.99 -3.74
N ARG A 231 -7.15 24.53 -3.80
CA ARG A 231 -6.05 23.98 -4.59
C ARG A 231 -4.76 23.99 -3.78
N GLY A 232 -4.01 22.89 -3.89
CA GLY A 232 -2.63 22.80 -3.40
C GLY A 232 -1.63 23.24 -4.47
N ASP A 233 -0.45 23.61 -4.02
CA ASP A 233 0.69 23.97 -4.87
C ASP A 233 1.72 22.83 -4.88
N MET A 234 1.59 21.95 -5.86
CA MET A 234 2.46 20.78 -5.95
C MET A 234 3.22 20.75 -7.26
N SER A 235 4.54 20.58 -7.17
CA SER A 235 5.40 20.37 -8.32
C SER A 235 5.01 19.11 -9.09
N THR A 236 5.32 19.08 -10.39
CA THR A 236 5.15 17.88 -11.21
C THR A 236 6.40 17.01 -11.09
N ILE A 237 6.21 15.74 -10.73
CA ILE A 237 7.27 14.73 -10.79
C ILE A 237 7.08 13.96 -12.10
N PRO A 238 8.10 13.85 -12.97
CA PRO A 238 7.98 13.11 -14.22
C PRO A 238 7.78 11.62 -14.00
N GLU A 239 7.29 10.91 -15.01
CA GLU A 239 7.32 9.45 -15.02
C GLU A 239 8.77 8.96 -15.09
N VAL A 240 9.03 7.77 -14.57
CA VAL A 240 10.35 7.15 -14.60
C VAL A 240 10.27 5.76 -15.18
N GLU A 241 11.16 5.49 -16.12
CA GLU A 241 11.44 4.15 -16.58
C GLU A 241 12.44 3.51 -15.61
N PRO A 242 12.05 2.42 -14.93
CA PRO A 242 12.94 1.77 -13.98
C PRO A 242 14.09 1.07 -14.70
N GLU A 243 15.30 1.19 -14.18
CA GLU A 243 16.48 0.56 -14.76
C GLU A 243 16.58 -0.90 -14.33
N PHE A 244 16.29 -1.81 -15.27
CA PHE A 244 16.47 -3.25 -15.12
C PHE A 244 17.41 -3.76 -16.20
N ARG A 245 18.62 -4.18 -15.80
CA ARG A 245 19.70 -4.59 -16.71
C ARG A 245 20.17 -6.03 -16.45
N GLY A 246 19.43 -6.81 -15.68
CA GLY A 246 19.83 -8.17 -15.29
C GLY A 246 20.98 -8.21 -14.29
N GLU A 247 21.26 -7.10 -13.60
CA GLU A 247 22.39 -6.99 -12.69
C GLU A 247 22.10 -7.67 -11.35
N THR A 248 23.16 -8.17 -10.76
CA THR A 248 23.18 -8.73 -9.40
C THR A 248 24.07 -7.86 -8.53
N TYR A 249 23.46 -7.17 -7.57
CA TYR A 249 24.15 -6.37 -6.57
C TYR A 249 24.30 -7.17 -5.27
N VAL A 250 25.49 -7.16 -4.69
CA VAL A 250 25.75 -7.79 -3.39
C VAL A 250 26.27 -6.73 -2.42
N VAL A 251 25.58 -6.59 -1.29
CA VAL A 251 26.03 -5.79 -0.16
C VAL A 251 26.48 -6.73 0.95
N ASP A 252 27.77 -6.70 1.28
CA ASP A 252 28.33 -7.52 2.34
C ASP A 252 27.80 -7.07 3.70
N LEU A 253 27.16 -7.98 4.41
CA LEU A 253 26.68 -7.78 5.77
C LEU A 253 26.79 -9.09 6.54
N ASP A 254 27.39 -9.04 7.73
CA ASP A 254 27.57 -10.23 8.56
C ASP A 254 26.27 -10.63 9.26
N VAL A 255 25.45 -11.39 8.54
CA VAL A 255 24.15 -11.90 9.00
C VAL A 255 24.00 -13.38 8.61
N PRO A 256 23.29 -14.20 9.40
CA PRO A 256 23.13 -15.63 9.13
C PRO A 256 22.27 -15.92 7.89
N GLN A 257 21.42 -15.00 7.50
CA GLN A 257 20.52 -15.12 6.36
C GLN A 257 20.64 -13.91 5.45
N SER A 258 20.73 -14.15 4.14
CA SER A 258 20.67 -13.11 3.13
C SER A 258 19.24 -12.66 2.89
N ALA A 259 19.03 -11.34 2.81
CA ALA A 259 17.85 -10.75 2.25
C ALA A 259 18.03 -10.53 0.74
N ILE A 260 17.08 -10.98 -0.04
CA ILE A 260 17.08 -10.88 -1.50
C ILE A 260 15.89 -10.04 -1.92
N LEU A 261 16.12 -9.01 -2.72
CA LEU A 261 15.08 -8.34 -3.52
C LEU A 261 15.36 -8.60 -4.99
N PHE A 262 14.32 -8.78 -5.76
CA PHE A 262 14.43 -8.97 -7.20
C PHE A 262 13.23 -8.38 -7.93
N GLY A 263 13.38 -8.12 -9.21
CA GLY A 263 12.25 -7.65 -10.00
C GLY A 263 12.63 -7.14 -11.37
N GLN A 264 11.59 -6.72 -12.04
CA GLN A 264 11.59 -6.20 -13.40
C GLN A 264 10.48 -5.17 -13.59
N ARG A 265 10.37 -4.60 -14.80
CA ARG A 265 9.23 -3.76 -15.19
C ARG A 265 7.91 -4.53 -15.00
N GLY A 266 6.87 -3.83 -14.58
CA GLY A 266 5.53 -4.37 -14.38
C GLY A 266 4.46 -3.62 -15.17
N LEU A 267 3.20 -3.75 -14.72
CA LEU A 267 2.03 -3.12 -15.34
C LEU A 267 1.50 -1.99 -14.45
N LYS A 268 1.17 -0.85 -15.06
CA LYS A 268 0.40 0.21 -14.39
C LYS A 268 -1.01 -0.29 -14.07
N ARG A 269 -1.69 0.34 -13.12
CA ARG A 269 -3.02 -0.11 -12.67
C ARG A 269 -4.10 0.05 -13.74
N ASP A 270 -3.95 0.99 -14.62
CA ASP A 270 -4.82 1.30 -15.76
C ASP A 270 -4.46 0.56 -17.05
N ASP A 271 -3.43 -0.30 -17.02
CA ASP A 271 -3.05 -1.12 -18.17
C ASP A 271 -4.20 -2.05 -18.58
N PRO A 272 -4.53 -2.16 -19.88
CA PRO A 272 -5.57 -3.09 -20.37
C PRO A 272 -5.34 -4.54 -19.96
N HIS A 273 -4.08 -4.96 -19.83
CA HIS A 273 -3.69 -6.32 -19.44
C HIS A 273 -3.57 -6.53 -17.93
N TRP A 274 -4.01 -5.55 -17.12
CA TRP A 274 -3.89 -5.61 -15.65
C TRP A 274 -4.41 -6.92 -15.06
N TYR A 275 -5.59 -7.39 -15.45
CA TYR A 275 -6.18 -8.60 -14.87
C TYR A 275 -5.49 -9.87 -15.34
N THR A 276 -5.01 -9.89 -16.58
CA THR A 276 -4.15 -10.96 -17.08
C THR A 276 -2.85 -11.01 -16.27
N GLY A 277 -2.20 -9.86 -16.08
CA GLY A 277 -1.01 -9.75 -15.25
C GLY A 277 -1.26 -10.12 -13.78
N LEU A 278 -2.42 -9.77 -13.22
CA LEU A 278 -2.79 -10.13 -11.85
C LEU A 278 -2.90 -11.65 -11.67
N VAL A 279 -3.56 -12.36 -12.61
CA VAL A 279 -3.69 -13.81 -12.57
C VAL A 279 -2.33 -14.48 -12.81
N MET A 280 -1.58 -14.03 -13.81
CA MET A 280 -0.23 -14.49 -14.10
C MET A 280 0.69 -14.38 -12.89
N ASN A 281 0.74 -13.20 -12.29
CA ASN A 281 1.59 -12.96 -11.11
C ASN A 281 1.13 -13.76 -9.89
N TYR A 282 -0.18 -13.97 -9.71
CA TYR A 282 -0.69 -14.84 -8.65
C TYR A 282 -0.10 -16.25 -8.76
N ILE A 283 -0.09 -16.82 -9.94
CA ILE A 283 0.46 -18.16 -10.22
C ILE A 283 1.98 -18.15 -10.03
N LEU A 284 2.67 -17.14 -10.53
CA LEU A 284 4.14 -17.07 -10.48
C LEU A 284 4.66 -16.91 -9.04
N GLY A 285 4.19 -15.92 -8.29
CA GLY A 285 4.75 -15.61 -6.98
C GLY A 285 3.82 -14.93 -5.98
N GLY A 286 2.62 -14.48 -6.42
CA GLY A 286 1.69 -13.71 -5.58
C GLY A 286 0.68 -14.55 -4.81
N GLY A 287 0.55 -15.83 -5.12
CA GLY A 287 -0.43 -16.74 -4.53
C GLY A 287 -0.02 -17.34 -3.18
N GLY A 288 1.04 -16.86 -2.56
CA GLY A 288 1.56 -17.43 -1.32
C GLY A 288 1.86 -18.93 -1.49
N PHE A 289 1.29 -19.78 -0.63
CA PHE A 289 1.51 -21.23 -0.65
C PHE A 289 1.14 -21.91 -1.99
N SER A 290 0.28 -21.32 -2.79
CA SER A 290 -0.15 -21.87 -4.08
C SER A 290 0.66 -21.36 -5.27
N SER A 291 1.69 -20.52 -5.05
CA SER A 291 2.51 -19.99 -6.15
C SER A 291 3.67 -20.91 -6.52
N ARG A 292 4.11 -20.82 -7.79
CA ARG A 292 5.27 -21.58 -8.29
C ARG A 292 6.52 -21.30 -7.49
N LEU A 293 6.83 -20.03 -7.22
CA LEU A 293 8.01 -19.66 -6.43
C LEU A 293 8.01 -20.31 -5.05
N TYR A 294 6.87 -20.28 -4.37
CA TYR A 294 6.79 -20.87 -3.04
C TYR A 294 6.97 -22.38 -3.09
N SER A 295 6.30 -23.06 -4.03
CA SER A 295 6.40 -24.50 -4.21
C SER A 295 7.83 -24.92 -4.56
N GLU A 296 8.47 -24.25 -5.53
CA GLU A 296 9.79 -24.67 -6.02
C GLU A 296 10.93 -24.31 -5.07
N VAL A 297 10.89 -23.14 -4.43
CA VAL A 297 12.00 -22.69 -3.57
C VAL A 297 11.84 -23.19 -2.14
N ARG A 298 10.60 -23.20 -1.61
CA ARG A 298 10.36 -23.54 -0.21
C ARG A 298 9.91 -25.00 -0.01
N GLU A 299 8.79 -25.41 -0.62
CA GLU A 299 8.20 -26.72 -0.32
C GLU A 299 9.07 -27.89 -0.78
N LYS A 300 9.50 -27.84 -2.05
CA LYS A 300 10.24 -28.95 -2.65
C LYS A 300 11.70 -29.00 -2.24
N ARG A 301 12.32 -27.86 -1.92
CA ARG A 301 13.78 -27.76 -1.70
C ARG A 301 14.19 -27.21 -0.35
N GLY A 302 13.28 -26.59 0.39
CA GLY A 302 13.58 -26.03 1.71
C GLY A 302 14.61 -24.90 1.70
N LEU A 303 14.80 -24.23 0.55
CA LEU A 303 15.89 -23.27 0.40
C LEU A 303 15.60 -21.94 1.10
N ALA A 304 14.35 -21.48 1.13
CA ALA A 304 13.98 -20.19 1.71
C ALA A 304 12.82 -20.34 2.69
N TYR A 305 12.82 -19.51 3.74
CA TYR A 305 11.68 -19.42 4.65
C TYR A 305 10.50 -18.66 4.02
N SER A 306 10.82 -17.65 3.24
CA SER A 306 9.83 -16.85 2.51
C SER A 306 10.32 -16.53 1.12
N VAL A 307 9.43 -16.62 0.13
CA VAL A 307 9.67 -16.20 -1.24
C VAL A 307 8.34 -15.81 -1.87
N GLY A 308 8.34 -14.75 -2.67
CA GLY A 308 7.17 -14.32 -3.41
C GLY A 308 7.45 -13.13 -4.30
N ALA A 309 6.51 -12.82 -5.20
CA ALA A 309 6.57 -11.66 -6.07
C ALA A 309 5.17 -11.06 -6.27
N GLY A 310 5.11 -9.75 -6.49
CA GLY A 310 3.85 -9.03 -6.64
C GLY A 310 3.90 -7.94 -7.71
N LEU A 311 2.76 -7.68 -8.33
CA LEU A 311 2.56 -6.47 -9.11
C LEU A 311 2.58 -5.27 -8.18
N ASN A 312 3.41 -4.31 -8.48
CA ASN A 312 3.55 -3.05 -7.75
C ASN A 312 3.27 -1.87 -8.67
N PRO A 313 1.98 -1.56 -8.92
CA PRO A 313 1.59 -0.40 -9.69
C PRO A 313 1.86 0.87 -8.88
N MET A 314 2.70 1.73 -9.40
CA MET A 314 2.99 3.04 -8.84
C MET A 314 2.38 4.12 -9.73
N ARG A 315 2.30 5.33 -9.25
CA ARG A 315 1.73 6.43 -10.04
C ARG A 315 2.58 6.74 -11.28
N LEU A 316 3.90 6.75 -11.11
CA LEU A 316 4.85 7.23 -12.14
C LEU A 316 5.61 6.08 -12.83
N THR A 317 5.35 4.83 -12.44
CA THR A 317 5.96 3.63 -13.02
C THR A 317 5.23 2.36 -12.56
N ALA A 318 5.72 1.18 -12.94
CA ALA A 318 5.21 -0.09 -12.44
C ALA A 318 6.29 -1.16 -12.41
N LEU A 319 6.25 -2.02 -11.40
CA LEU A 319 7.19 -3.12 -11.20
C LEU A 319 6.47 -4.45 -10.99
N ILE A 320 7.14 -5.53 -11.35
CA ILE A 320 6.98 -6.82 -10.70
C ILE A 320 8.17 -6.92 -9.74
N ALA A 321 7.90 -6.95 -8.45
CA ALA A 321 8.94 -6.98 -7.44
C ALA A 321 8.71 -8.15 -6.48
N GLY A 322 9.78 -8.85 -6.16
CA GLY A 322 9.77 -10.00 -5.27
C GLY A 322 10.84 -9.91 -4.19
N SER A 323 10.69 -10.75 -3.19
CA SER A 323 11.66 -10.89 -2.12
C SER A 323 11.81 -12.34 -1.70
N ALA A 324 12.98 -12.68 -1.18
CA ALA A 324 13.25 -13.97 -0.52
C ALA A 324 14.18 -13.77 0.67
N GLY A 325 14.03 -14.63 1.70
CA GLY A 325 14.96 -14.74 2.83
C GLY A 325 15.50 -16.15 2.88
N THR A 326 16.83 -16.33 2.81
CA THR A 326 17.48 -17.63 2.72
C THR A 326 18.83 -17.63 3.42
N ASN A 327 19.31 -18.82 3.79
CA ASN A 327 20.67 -18.99 4.30
C ASN A 327 21.69 -18.59 3.23
N ASN A 328 22.83 -18.05 3.66
CA ASN A 328 23.89 -17.59 2.76
C ASN A 328 24.38 -18.66 1.76
N GLU A 329 24.31 -19.93 2.13
CA GLU A 329 24.70 -21.07 1.29
C GLU A 329 23.70 -21.36 0.16
N ASN A 330 22.42 -21.06 0.37
CA ASN A 330 21.31 -21.39 -0.54
C ASN A 330 20.99 -20.27 -1.53
N VAL A 331 21.66 -19.11 -1.44
CA VAL A 331 21.34 -17.94 -2.26
C VAL A 331 21.47 -18.26 -3.75
N ALA A 332 22.61 -18.80 -4.18
CA ALA A 332 22.89 -19.07 -5.60
C ALA A 332 21.81 -19.99 -6.23
N GLU A 333 21.42 -21.04 -5.52
CA GLU A 333 20.39 -21.96 -5.99
C GLU A 333 19.01 -21.29 -6.01
N SER A 334 18.68 -20.49 -4.99
CA SER A 334 17.42 -19.73 -4.93
C SER A 334 17.29 -18.76 -6.11
N LEU A 335 18.35 -18.02 -6.47
CA LEU A 335 18.35 -17.12 -7.62
C LEU A 335 18.11 -17.90 -8.92
N LYS A 336 18.81 -19.04 -9.10
CA LYS A 336 18.67 -19.89 -10.28
C LYS A 336 17.23 -20.40 -10.46
N ILE A 337 16.59 -20.81 -9.36
CA ILE A 337 15.20 -21.28 -9.40
C ILE A 337 14.24 -20.12 -9.71
N ILE A 338 14.42 -18.96 -9.07
CA ILE A 338 13.61 -17.77 -9.37
C ILE A 338 13.69 -17.44 -10.87
N GLN A 339 14.88 -17.37 -11.44
CA GLN A 339 15.05 -17.12 -12.88
C GLN A 339 14.45 -18.25 -13.74
N SER A 340 14.55 -19.50 -13.31
CA SER A 340 13.95 -20.64 -14.02
C SER A 340 12.43 -20.54 -14.08
N GLU A 341 11.77 -20.15 -12.98
CA GLU A 341 10.32 -19.98 -12.96
C GLU A 341 9.86 -18.76 -13.79
N TRP A 342 10.68 -17.71 -13.90
CA TRP A 342 10.47 -16.61 -14.84
C TRP A 342 10.52 -17.11 -16.28
N ARG A 343 11.55 -17.86 -16.67
CA ARG A 343 11.65 -18.48 -18.02
C ARG A 343 10.47 -19.39 -18.30
N ARG A 344 10.12 -20.24 -17.34
CA ARG A 344 8.98 -21.15 -17.48
C ARG A 344 7.67 -20.42 -17.69
N MET A 345 7.44 -19.32 -16.97
CA MET A 345 6.26 -18.47 -17.17
C MET A 345 6.23 -17.87 -18.58
N ARG A 346 7.38 -17.35 -19.07
CA ARG A 346 7.47 -16.75 -20.40
C ARG A 346 7.30 -17.79 -21.52
N ASP A 347 7.95 -18.92 -21.40
CA ASP A 347 8.12 -19.87 -22.50
C ASP A 347 6.97 -20.90 -22.56
N GLU A 348 6.50 -21.36 -21.40
CA GLU A 348 5.48 -22.41 -21.28
C GLU A 348 4.10 -21.87 -20.87
N GLY A 349 4.03 -20.66 -20.31
CA GLY A 349 2.78 -20.09 -19.79
C GLY A 349 2.30 -20.81 -18.53
N VAL A 350 0.97 -21.06 -18.46
CA VAL A 350 0.31 -21.67 -17.29
C VAL A 350 -0.51 -22.89 -17.71
N THR A 351 -0.69 -23.84 -16.77
CA THR A 351 -1.60 -24.98 -16.95
C THR A 351 -3.06 -24.55 -16.73
N GLU A 352 -4.02 -25.38 -17.19
CA GLU A 352 -5.44 -25.13 -16.93
C GLU A 352 -5.78 -25.19 -15.43
N ASP A 353 -5.15 -26.11 -14.71
CA ASP A 353 -5.34 -26.24 -13.27
C ASP A 353 -4.83 -25.01 -12.50
N GLU A 354 -3.65 -24.49 -12.83
CA GLU A 354 -3.12 -23.25 -12.25
C GLU A 354 -4.05 -22.07 -12.51
N LEU A 355 -4.54 -21.93 -13.74
CA LEU A 355 -5.47 -20.87 -14.10
C LEU A 355 -6.80 -20.98 -13.35
N SER A 356 -7.39 -22.18 -13.30
CA SER A 356 -8.64 -22.45 -12.61
C SER A 356 -8.53 -22.15 -11.11
N GLN A 357 -7.47 -22.64 -10.46
CA GLN A 357 -7.21 -22.39 -9.03
C GLN A 357 -7.00 -20.91 -8.75
N ALA A 358 -6.21 -20.21 -9.58
CA ALA A 358 -5.95 -18.77 -9.42
C ALA A 358 -7.25 -17.95 -9.55
N LYS A 359 -8.07 -18.23 -10.55
CA LYS A 359 -9.37 -17.56 -10.74
C LYS A 359 -10.30 -17.82 -9.56
N SER A 360 -10.42 -19.06 -9.12
CA SER A 360 -11.25 -19.45 -7.98
C SER A 360 -10.85 -18.71 -6.73
N PHE A 361 -9.56 -18.69 -6.40
CA PHE A 361 -9.06 -17.98 -5.22
C PHE A 361 -9.24 -16.46 -5.32
N LEU A 362 -8.82 -15.86 -6.42
CA LEU A 362 -8.87 -14.40 -6.61
C LEU A 362 -10.29 -13.84 -6.60
N THR A 363 -11.28 -14.64 -7.04
CA THR A 363 -12.69 -14.26 -6.98
C THR A 363 -13.32 -14.60 -5.63
N GLY A 364 -13.07 -15.79 -5.09
CA GLY A 364 -13.67 -16.27 -3.86
C GLY A 364 -13.16 -15.60 -2.59
N SER A 365 -11.88 -15.20 -2.56
CA SER A 365 -11.28 -14.52 -1.38
C SER A 365 -11.59 -13.02 -1.32
N PHE A 366 -12.08 -12.42 -2.39
CA PHE A 366 -12.29 -10.96 -2.44
C PHE A 366 -13.27 -10.43 -1.39
N PRO A 367 -14.42 -11.07 -1.09
CA PRO A 367 -15.33 -10.62 -0.06
C PRO A 367 -14.67 -10.51 1.34
N LEU A 368 -13.65 -11.32 1.64
CA LEU A 368 -12.93 -11.26 2.90
C LEU A 368 -12.18 -9.92 3.10
N ARG A 369 -11.91 -9.20 2.02
CA ARG A 369 -11.30 -7.84 2.07
C ARG A 369 -12.31 -6.77 2.52
N LEU A 370 -13.59 -7.10 2.55
CA LEU A 370 -14.70 -6.20 2.87
C LEU A 370 -15.28 -6.52 4.27
N SER A 371 -14.47 -7.07 5.17
CA SER A 371 -14.91 -7.62 6.46
C SER A 371 -14.96 -6.59 7.61
N SER A 372 -14.63 -5.32 7.37
CA SER A 372 -14.70 -4.26 8.38
C SER A 372 -14.89 -2.89 7.73
N THR A 373 -15.50 -1.96 8.48
CA THR A 373 -15.83 -0.61 8.00
C THR A 373 -14.60 0.14 7.49
N ASP A 374 -13.47 0.06 8.19
CA ASP A 374 -12.22 0.70 7.77
C ASP A 374 -11.62 0.06 6.50
N ARG A 375 -11.73 -1.27 6.33
CA ARG A 375 -11.29 -1.93 5.09
C ARG A 375 -12.14 -1.54 3.89
N ILE A 376 -13.46 -1.44 4.08
CA ILE A 376 -14.37 -0.99 3.02
C ILE A 376 -14.06 0.46 2.67
N ALA A 377 -13.99 1.38 3.64
CA ALA A 377 -13.65 2.79 3.40
C ALA A 377 -12.31 2.95 2.68
N ARG A 378 -11.28 2.19 3.06
CA ARG A 378 -9.98 2.16 2.38
C ARG A 378 -10.07 1.63 0.95
N MET A 379 -10.90 0.62 0.71
CA MET A 379 -11.17 0.11 -0.64
C MET A 379 -11.82 1.20 -1.51
N LEU A 380 -12.77 1.97 -0.98
CA LEU A 380 -13.39 3.09 -1.70
C LEU A 380 -12.36 4.14 -2.11
N VAL A 381 -11.42 4.48 -1.22
CA VAL A 381 -10.30 5.39 -1.54
C VAL A 381 -9.42 4.80 -2.66
N SER A 382 -9.09 3.52 -2.57
CA SER A 382 -8.26 2.85 -3.59
C SER A 382 -8.92 2.81 -4.97
N ILE A 383 -10.22 2.51 -5.03
CA ILE A 383 -11.00 2.49 -6.29
C ILE A 383 -11.02 3.87 -6.94
N GLN A 384 -11.24 4.93 -6.15
CA GLN A 384 -11.21 6.31 -6.62
C GLN A 384 -9.81 6.74 -7.06
N TYR A 385 -8.79 6.43 -6.27
CA TYR A 385 -7.39 6.78 -6.59
C TYR A 385 -6.94 6.21 -7.94
N HIS A 386 -7.36 5.00 -8.25
CA HIS A 386 -7.04 4.31 -9.51
C HIS A 386 -8.09 4.48 -10.62
N ASN A 387 -9.09 5.34 -10.43
CA ASN A 387 -10.16 5.62 -11.39
C ASN A 387 -10.89 4.35 -11.90
N LEU A 388 -11.13 3.36 -11.04
CA LEU A 388 -11.70 2.06 -11.45
C LEU A 388 -13.22 2.08 -11.67
N GLY A 389 -13.88 3.19 -11.28
CA GLY A 389 -15.32 3.35 -11.39
C GLY A 389 -16.10 2.78 -10.19
N ILE A 390 -17.31 3.32 -9.97
CA ILE A 390 -18.11 2.99 -8.79
C ILE A 390 -18.58 1.52 -8.78
N ASN A 391 -18.76 0.91 -9.96
CA ASN A 391 -19.21 -0.47 -10.12
C ASN A 391 -18.04 -1.48 -10.12
N TYR A 392 -16.85 -1.04 -9.67
CA TYR A 392 -15.65 -1.88 -9.70
C TYR A 392 -15.81 -3.18 -8.91
N ILE A 393 -16.42 -3.12 -7.72
CA ILE A 393 -16.59 -4.30 -6.84
C ILE A 393 -17.37 -5.38 -7.57
N ASP A 394 -18.45 -5.03 -8.23
CA ASP A 394 -19.33 -5.96 -8.93
C ASP A 394 -18.67 -6.55 -10.19
N ARG A 395 -17.92 -5.72 -10.92
CA ARG A 395 -17.32 -6.10 -12.21
C ARG A 395 -15.98 -6.83 -12.07
N ARG A 396 -15.31 -6.69 -10.93
CA ARG A 396 -13.96 -7.26 -10.75
C ARG A 396 -13.89 -8.76 -11.02
N ALA A 397 -14.88 -9.52 -10.55
CA ALA A 397 -14.90 -10.97 -10.73
C ALA A 397 -15.03 -11.37 -12.22
N SER A 398 -15.81 -10.63 -13.01
CA SER A 398 -15.95 -10.89 -14.45
C SER A 398 -14.65 -10.68 -15.20
N TYR A 399 -13.88 -9.63 -14.88
CA TYR A 399 -12.58 -9.40 -15.51
C TYR A 399 -11.57 -10.54 -15.24
N ILE A 400 -11.55 -11.07 -14.01
CA ILE A 400 -10.68 -12.20 -13.66
C ILE A 400 -11.12 -13.49 -14.36
N LYS A 401 -12.44 -13.76 -14.39
CA LYS A 401 -12.99 -14.95 -15.05
C LYS A 401 -12.74 -14.96 -16.55
N ALA A 402 -12.70 -13.80 -17.19
CA ALA A 402 -12.47 -13.64 -18.63
C ALA A 402 -11.03 -13.98 -19.06
N VAL A 403 -10.04 -13.92 -18.17
CA VAL A 403 -8.63 -14.21 -18.51
C VAL A 403 -8.47 -15.63 -19.02
N THR A 404 -7.80 -15.81 -20.17
CA THR A 404 -7.50 -17.11 -20.77
C THR A 404 -6.03 -17.48 -20.64
N ARG A 405 -5.69 -18.74 -20.89
CA ARG A 405 -4.29 -19.19 -20.97
C ARG A 405 -3.53 -18.48 -22.08
N ASP A 406 -4.18 -18.27 -23.21
CA ASP A 406 -3.58 -17.59 -24.37
C ASP A 406 -3.28 -16.13 -24.05
N ASP A 407 -4.17 -15.43 -23.30
CA ASP A 407 -3.90 -14.06 -22.82
C ASP A 407 -2.66 -14.03 -21.94
N ILE A 408 -2.54 -15.00 -21.01
CA ILE A 408 -1.37 -15.10 -20.13
C ILE A 408 -0.12 -15.42 -20.94
N ALA A 409 -0.17 -16.38 -21.85
CA ALA A 409 0.98 -16.77 -22.67
C ALA A 409 1.48 -15.62 -23.56
N LYS A 410 0.55 -14.82 -24.10
CA LYS A 410 0.88 -13.62 -24.88
C LYS A 410 1.54 -12.56 -23.98
N LEU A 411 0.89 -12.20 -22.89
CA LEU A 411 1.42 -11.20 -21.96
C LEU A 411 2.76 -11.62 -21.36
N ALA A 412 2.92 -12.90 -21.03
CA ALA A 412 4.18 -13.41 -20.46
C ALA A 412 5.36 -13.22 -21.43
N ARG A 413 5.17 -13.48 -22.73
CA ARG A 413 6.22 -13.24 -23.74
C ARG A 413 6.56 -11.77 -23.92
N GLU A 414 5.61 -10.88 -23.74
CA GLU A 414 5.80 -9.43 -23.88
C GLU A 414 6.40 -8.78 -22.63
N LEU A 415 6.00 -9.27 -21.44
CA LEU A 415 6.31 -8.61 -20.17
C LEU A 415 7.44 -9.28 -19.39
N ILE A 416 7.50 -10.62 -19.38
CA ILE A 416 8.43 -11.37 -18.52
C ILE A 416 9.81 -11.43 -19.19
N ASP A 417 10.78 -10.82 -18.51
CA ASP A 417 12.18 -10.76 -18.93
C ASP A 417 13.09 -11.43 -17.89
N PRO A 418 13.36 -12.75 -18.04
CA PRO A 418 14.22 -13.48 -17.09
C PRO A 418 15.67 -13.01 -17.09
N GLU A 419 16.15 -12.49 -18.21
CA GLU A 419 17.52 -12.00 -18.40
C GLU A 419 17.70 -10.59 -17.82
N GLY A 420 16.67 -9.77 -17.89
CA GLY A 420 16.62 -8.43 -17.29
C GLY A 420 16.29 -8.43 -15.78
N LEU A 421 16.02 -9.61 -15.20
CA LEU A 421 15.68 -9.71 -13.78
C LEU A 421 16.85 -9.26 -12.90
N THR A 422 16.69 -8.12 -12.24
CA THR A 422 17.71 -7.51 -11.40
C THR A 422 17.56 -8.00 -9.95
N PHE A 423 18.69 -8.29 -9.29
CA PHE A 423 18.76 -8.79 -7.92
C PHE A 423 19.56 -7.85 -7.02
N VAL A 424 19.09 -7.65 -5.80
CA VAL A 424 19.86 -7.06 -4.70
C VAL A 424 19.90 -8.04 -3.55
N ILE A 425 21.11 -8.37 -3.11
CA ILE A 425 21.37 -9.35 -2.06
C ILE A 425 22.14 -8.65 -0.94
N VAL A 426 21.65 -8.76 0.28
CA VAL A 426 22.33 -8.24 1.48
C VAL A 426 22.62 -9.39 2.43
N GLY A 427 23.89 -9.68 2.66
CA GLY A 427 24.37 -10.82 3.45
C GLY A 427 25.78 -11.25 3.02
N LYS A 428 26.13 -12.50 3.30
CA LYS A 428 27.38 -13.14 2.85
C LYS A 428 27.09 -14.36 1.95
N PRO A 429 26.46 -14.14 0.77
CA PRO A 429 26.05 -15.25 -0.08
C PRO A 429 27.25 -16.05 -0.57
N LYS A 430 27.17 -17.38 -0.48
CA LYS A 430 28.18 -18.27 -1.08
C LYS A 430 27.87 -18.50 -2.57
N ALA A 431 28.93 -18.60 -3.39
CA ALA A 431 28.83 -18.87 -4.83
C ALA A 431 28.00 -17.87 -5.66
N VAL A 432 27.83 -16.65 -5.16
CA VAL A 432 27.21 -15.53 -5.90
C VAL A 432 28.26 -14.46 -6.14
N LYS A 433 28.39 -14.03 -7.40
CA LYS A 433 29.24 -12.89 -7.78
C LYS A 433 28.34 -11.71 -8.14
N ALA A 434 28.67 -10.56 -7.58
CA ALA A 434 28.08 -9.31 -8.07
C ALA A 434 28.49 -9.08 -9.54
N THR A 435 27.55 -8.66 -10.37
CA THR A 435 27.80 -8.29 -11.75
C THR A 435 28.02 -6.77 -11.91
N ALA A 436 27.59 -6.01 -10.91
CA ALA A 436 27.79 -4.57 -10.82
C ALA A 436 28.07 -4.16 -9.35
N PRO A 437 28.78 -3.04 -9.11
CA PRO A 437 28.96 -2.49 -7.78
C PRO A 437 27.62 -2.02 -7.20
N ALA A 438 27.37 -2.34 -5.94
CA ALA A 438 26.17 -1.84 -5.27
C ALA A 438 26.22 -0.30 -5.16
N PRO A 439 25.11 0.40 -5.47
CA PRO A 439 25.05 1.84 -5.30
C PRO A 439 25.21 2.24 -3.83
N GLN A 440 25.82 3.40 -3.59
CA GLN A 440 25.88 3.99 -2.25
C GLN A 440 24.48 4.44 -1.80
N ILE A 441 24.14 4.19 -0.54
CA ILE A 441 22.81 4.45 0.03
C ILE A 441 22.86 5.36 1.26
#